data_8d526d428991843a15c7c04ff34aba85
#
_entry.id   8d526d428991843a15c7c04ff34aba85
#
_cell.length_a   1.000
_cell.length_b   1.000
_cell.length_c   1.000
_cell.angle_alpha   90.00
_cell.angle_beta   90.00
_cell.angle_gamma   90.00
#
_symmetry.space_group_name_H-M   'P 1'
#
loop_
_entity.id
_entity.type
_entity.pdbx_description
1 polymer ?
#
loop_
_entity_poly.entity_id
_entity_poly.type
_entity_poly.pdbx_seq_one_letter_code
_entity_poly.pdbx_strand_id
1 'polypeptide(L)'
;MMTWDEKIKDFETFLKFERNFSQNTIDAYLRDIKKLKQHAELHLENISPLTITYENIQEYLFQLSKEKLSERTQARWISSIKALFRYLVEDEVREDNPATLLEGPKLGLYLPD
;
A
#
# COMPACT_ATOMS: atom_id res chain seq x y z
N MET A 1 -13.34 -14.45 -6.74
CA MET A 1 -13.16 -13.32 -5.81
C MET A 1 -11.71 -12.86 -5.78
N MET A 2 -11.47 -11.58 -5.85
CA MET A 2 -10.11 -11.05 -5.84
C MET A 2 -9.60 -10.96 -4.41
N THR A 3 -8.56 -11.73 -4.11
CA THR A 3 -7.97 -11.75 -2.78
C THR A 3 -6.68 -10.94 -2.75
N TRP A 4 -6.23 -10.60 -1.53
CA TRP A 4 -4.96 -9.94 -1.37
C TRP A 4 -3.82 -10.75 -1.99
N ASP A 5 -3.82 -12.07 -1.75
CA ASP A 5 -2.72 -12.91 -2.25
C ASP A 5 -2.67 -12.90 -3.76
N GLU A 6 -3.81 -12.98 -4.41
CA GLU A 6 -3.85 -12.94 -5.86
C GLU A 6 -3.34 -11.61 -6.39
N LYS A 7 -3.77 -10.51 -5.78
CA LYS A 7 -3.37 -9.19 -6.24
C LYS A 7 -1.90 -8.92 -5.93
N ILE A 8 -1.39 -9.42 -4.83
CA ILE A 8 0.02 -9.26 -4.51
C ILE A 8 0.89 -9.98 -5.53
N LYS A 9 0.47 -11.18 -5.93
CA LYS A 9 1.20 -11.93 -6.93
C LYS A 9 1.20 -11.21 -8.29
N ASP A 10 0.04 -10.69 -8.68
CA ASP A 10 -0.07 -9.93 -9.92
C ASP A 10 0.78 -8.65 -9.86
N PHE A 11 0.77 -8.01 -8.70
CA PHE A 11 1.54 -6.79 -8.49
C PHE A 11 3.05 -7.06 -8.60
N GLU A 12 3.50 -8.20 -8.09
CA GLU A 12 4.90 -8.59 -8.22
C GLU A 12 5.29 -8.67 -9.69
N THR A 13 4.46 -9.32 -10.50
CA THR A 13 4.71 -9.44 -11.93
C THR A 13 4.75 -8.07 -12.58
N PHE A 14 3.84 -7.20 -12.20
CA PHE A 14 3.78 -5.83 -12.73
C PHE A 14 5.07 -5.07 -12.42
N LEU A 15 5.55 -5.14 -11.17
CA LEU A 15 6.76 -4.45 -10.79
C LEU A 15 7.98 -4.97 -11.56
N LYS A 16 8.02 -6.26 -11.77
CA LYS A 16 9.15 -6.90 -12.44
C LYS A 16 9.21 -6.56 -13.92
N PHE A 17 8.08 -6.62 -14.61
CA PHE A 17 8.06 -6.55 -16.07
C PHE A 17 7.60 -5.20 -16.63
N GLU A 18 6.71 -4.52 -15.93
CA GLU A 18 6.20 -3.25 -16.42
C GLU A 18 7.01 -2.07 -15.91
N ARG A 19 7.51 -2.15 -14.68
CA ARG A 19 8.22 -1.05 -14.05
C ARG A 19 9.72 -1.28 -13.97
N ASN A 20 10.15 -2.50 -14.22
CA ASN A 20 11.57 -2.84 -14.25
C ASN A 20 12.31 -2.46 -12.97
N PHE A 21 11.67 -2.66 -11.83
CA PHE A 21 12.29 -2.39 -10.54
C PHE A 21 13.32 -3.47 -10.22
N SER A 22 14.33 -3.10 -9.42
CA SER A 22 15.30 -4.07 -8.93
C SER A 22 14.61 -5.07 -8.00
N GLN A 23 15.23 -6.23 -7.85
CA GLN A 23 14.67 -7.26 -6.98
C GLN A 23 14.58 -6.78 -5.54
N ASN A 24 15.57 -6.02 -5.07
CA ASN A 24 15.53 -5.48 -3.71
C ASN A 24 14.32 -4.57 -3.49
N THR A 25 14.04 -3.72 -4.46
CA THR A 25 12.90 -2.82 -4.37
C THR A 25 11.58 -3.61 -4.41
N ILE A 26 11.52 -4.61 -5.29
CA ILE A 26 10.33 -5.46 -5.39
C ILE A 26 10.06 -6.15 -4.06
N ASP A 27 11.10 -6.75 -3.47
CA ASP A 27 10.95 -7.45 -2.19
C ASP A 27 10.47 -6.51 -1.10
N ALA A 28 11.01 -5.30 -1.06
CA ALA A 28 10.62 -4.33 -0.05
C ALA A 28 9.16 -3.90 -0.24
N TYR A 29 8.75 -3.64 -1.48
CA TYR A 29 7.39 -3.24 -1.77
C TYR A 29 6.40 -4.35 -1.40
N LEU A 30 6.73 -5.59 -1.75
CA LEU A 30 5.84 -6.71 -1.43
C LEU A 30 5.71 -6.90 0.08
N ARG A 31 6.80 -6.69 0.80
CA ARG A 31 6.76 -6.77 2.27
C ARG A 31 5.82 -5.71 2.84
N ASP A 32 5.88 -4.51 2.29
CA ASP A 32 5.02 -3.42 2.74
C ASP A 32 3.54 -3.75 2.49
N ILE A 33 3.24 -4.29 1.32
CA ILE A 33 1.85 -4.61 0.98
C ILE A 33 1.34 -5.78 1.81
N LYS A 34 2.20 -6.74 2.12
CA LYS A 34 1.79 -7.85 2.98
C LYS A 34 1.45 -7.37 4.38
N LYS A 35 2.11 -6.33 4.86
CA LYS A 35 1.75 -5.73 6.14
C LYS A 35 0.38 -5.06 6.08
N LEU A 36 0.07 -4.40 4.98
CA LEU A 36 -1.25 -3.82 4.81
C LEU A 36 -2.31 -4.92 4.76
N LYS A 37 -2.01 -6.02 4.09
CA LYS A 37 -2.91 -7.17 4.07
C LYS A 37 -3.19 -7.66 5.48
N GLN A 38 -2.15 -7.80 6.30
CA GLN A 38 -2.32 -8.25 7.67
C GLN A 38 -3.20 -7.30 8.48
N HIS A 39 -3.00 -6.01 8.28
CA HIS A 39 -3.83 -5.01 8.96
C HIS A 39 -5.29 -5.15 8.54
N ALA A 40 -5.53 -5.37 7.24
CA ALA A 40 -6.89 -5.53 6.74
C ALA A 40 -7.55 -6.77 7.36
N GLU A 41 -6.80 -7.86 7.47
CA GLU A 41 -7.32 -9.10 8.04
C GLU A 41 -7.62 -8.96 9.53
N LEU A 42 -6.77 -8.26 10.25
CA LEU A 42 -6.88 -8.18 11.70
C LEU A 42 -7.79 -7.05 12.18
N HIS A 43 -7.88 -5.97 11.44
CA HIS A 43 -8.54 -4.76 11.93
C HIS A 43 -9.62 -4.19 11.03
N LEU A 44 -9.76 -4.70 9.82
CA LEU A 44 -10.71 -4.16 8.85
C LEU A 44 -11.66 -5.23 8.33
N GLU A 45 -11.90 -6.26 9.15
CA GLU A 45 -12.83 -7.33 8.80
C GLU A 45 -12.50 -7.98 7.47
N ASN A 46 -11.20 -8.14 7.21
CA ASN A 46 -10.70 -8.78 6.00
C ASN A 46 -11.16 -8.08 4.73
N ILE A 47 -11.18 -6.74 4.76
CA ILE A 47 -11.58 -5.95 3.60
C ILE A 47 -10.68 -6.25 2.40
N SER A 48 -11.27 -6.24 1.22
CA SER A 48 -10.59 -6.57 -0.03
C SER A 48 -9.72 -5.41 -0.53
N PRO A 49 -8.63 -5.69 -1.29
CA PRO A 49 -7.89 -4.61 -1.91
C PRO A 49 -8.73 -3.81 -2.91
N LEU A 50 -9.87 -4.36 -3.34
CA LEU A 50 -10.74 -3.66 -4.28
C LEU A 50 -11.69 -2.69 -3.59
N THR A 51 -11.87 -2.82 -2.28
CA THR A 51 -12.84 -2.00 -1.55
C THR A 51 -12.25 -1.19 -0.41
N ILE A 52 -10.98 -1.43 -0.06
CA ILE A 52 -10.32 -0.66 1.00
C ILE A 52 -10.32 0.82 0.62
N THR A 53 -10.50 1.69 1.62
CA THR A 53 -10.71 3.11 1.37
C THR A 53 -9.48 3.94 1.75
N TYR A 54 -9.47 5.20 1.30
CA TYR A 54 -8.46 6.15 1.71
C TYR A 54 -8.39 6.26 3.24
N GLU A 55 -9.55 6.33 3.89
CA GLU A 55 -9.59 6.44 5.34
C GLU A 55 -8.98 5.24 6.03
N ASN A 56 -9.23 4.04 5.50
CA ASN A 56 -8.62 2.83 6.03
C ASN A 56 -7.10 2.89 5.95
N ILE A 57 -6.59 3.32 4.80
CA ILE A 57 -5.15 3.38 4.58
C ILE A 57 -4.51 4.46 5.44
N GLN A 58 -5.16 5.59 5.55
CA GLN A 58 -4.67 6.71 6.35
C GLN A 58 -4.54 6.29 7.81
N GLU A 59 -5.54 5.61 8.33
CA GLU A 59 -5.48 5.15 9.72
C GLU A 59 -4.37 4.11 9.92
N TYR A 60 -4.20 3.22 8.94
CA TYR A 60 -3.11 2.25 8.99
C TYR A 60 -1.76 2.95 9.07
N LEU A 61 -1.55 3.96 8.23
CA LEU A 61 -0.28 4.69 8.23
C LEU A 61 -0.08 5.45 9.53
N PHE A 62 -1.16 5.98 10.09
CA PHE A 62 -1.08 6.64 11.39
C PHE A 62 -0.63 5.66 12.47
N GLN A 63 -1.19 4.45 12.49
CA GLN A 63 -0.77 3.44 13.45
C GLN A 63 0.71 3.10 13.27
N LEU A 64 1.16 2.94 12.02
CA LEU A 64 2.56 2.65 11.76
C LEU A 64 3.48 3.77 12.21
N SER A 65 3.04 5.01 12.10
CA SER A 65 3.88 6.15 12.48
C SER A 65 4.24 6.12 13.96
N LYS A 66 3.43 5.45 14.77
CA LYS A 66 3.69 5.33 16.20
C LYS A 66 4.87 4.41 16.51
N GLU A 67 5.31 3.62 15.54
CA GLU A 67 6.43 2.70 15.73
C GLU A 67 7.78 3.41 15.59
N LYS A 68 7.76 4.71 15.36
CA LYS A 68 8.98 5.53 15.30
C LYS A 68 9.98 5.03 14.26
N LEU A 69 9.47 4.60 13.12
CA LEU A 69 10.32 4.15 12.04
C LEU A 69 10.85 5.36 11.27
N SER A 70 11.95 5.15 10.53
CA SER A 70 12.59 6.24 9.82
C SER A 70 11.67 6.85 8.77
N GLU A 71 11.95 8.12 8.42
CA GLU A 71 11.19 8.78 7.37
C GLU A 71 11.34 8.05 6.04
N ARG A 72 12.52 7.48 5.77
CA ARG A 72 12.74 6.71 4.56
C ARG A 72 11.81 5.51 4.49
N THR A 73 11.68 4.78 5.59
CA THR A 73 10.79 3.62 5.65
C THR A 73 9.34 4.04 5.45
N GLN A 74 8.93 5.13 6.10
CA GLN A 74 7.57 5.62 5.97
C GLN A 74 7.28 6.08 4.54
N ALA A 75 8.24 6.76 3.91
CA ALA A 75 8.08 7.19 2.53
C ALA A 75 7.95 5.99 1.60
N ARG A 76 8.71 4.93 1.87
CA ARG A 76 8.63 3.72 1.05
C ARG A 76 7.26 3.07 1.17
N TRP A 77 6.68 3.03 2.38
CA TRP A 77 5.33 2.50 2.57
C TRP A 77 4.33 3.22 1.69
N ILE A 78 4.42 4.54 1.66
CA ILE A 78 3.50 5.32 0.83
C ILE A 78 3.72 5.01 -0.63
N SER A 79 4.97 4.94 -1.06
CA SER A 79 5.28 4.64 -2.46
C SER A 79 4.77 3.26 -2.87
N SER A 80 4.95 2.26 -2.00
CA SER A 80 4.50 0.90 -2.33
C SER A 80 2.98 0.83 -2.38
N ILE A 81 2.29 1.50 -1.46
CA ILE A 81 0.83 1.50 -1.46
C ILE A 81 0.30 2.22 -2.69
N LYS A 82 0.88 3.38 -3.02
CA LYS A 82 0.46 4.10 -4.22
C LYS A 82 0.68 3.27 -5.48
N ALA A 83 1.81 2.56 -5.54
CA ALA A 83 2.11 1.73 -6.70
C ALA A 83 1.10 0.59 -6.84
N LEU A 84 0.72 -0.04 -5.72
CA LEU A 84 -0.26 -1.11 -5.77
C LEU A 84 -1.59 -0.62 -6.34
N PHE A 85 -2.10 0.48 -5.81
CA PHE A 85 -3.41 0.94 -6.25
C PHE A 85 -3.38 1.55 -7.64
N ARG A 86 -2.24 2.13 -8.05
CA ARG A 86 -2.09 2.53 -9.45
C ARG A 86 -2.18 1.32 -10.37
N TYR A 87 -1.53 0.23 -9.98
CA TYR A 87 -1.60 -1.00 -10.75
C TYR A 87 -3.04 -1.51 -10.85
N LEU A 88 -3.78 -1.51 -9.74
CA LEU A 88 -5.15 -2.00 -9.75
C LEU A 88 -6.04 -1.16 -10.66
N VAL A 89 -5.82 0.14 -10.72
CA VAL A 89 -6.57 1.00 -11.63
C VAL A 89 -6.17 0.73 -13.07
N GLU A 90 -4.87 0.60 -13.35
CA GLU A 90 -4.41 0.34 -14.71
C GLU A 90 -4.87 -1.02 -15.21
N ASP A 91 -5.01 -1.98 -14.33
CA ASP A 91 -5.49 -3.31 -14.68
C ASP A 91 -7.02 -3.40 -14.68
N GLU A 92 -7.68 -2.28 -14.49
CA GLU A 92 -9.14 -2.15 -14.56
C GLU A 92 -9.88 -3.02 -13.56
N VAL A 93 -9.24 -3.39 -12.44
CA VAL A 93 -9.94 -4.13 -11.40
C VAL A 93 -10.51 -3.19 -10.34
N ARG A 94 -10.15 -1.90 -10.43
CA ARG A 94 -10.67 -0.89 -9.52
C ARG A 94 -10.72 0.43 -10.27
N GLU A 95 -11.76 1.23 -10.03
CA GLU A 95 -11.91 2.51 -10.75
C GLU A 95 -11.11 3.64 -10.12
N ASP A 96 -10.99 3.65 -8.81
CA ASP A 96 -10.32 4.73 -8.10
C ASP A 96 -9.04 4.27 -7.45
N ASN A 97 -8.15 5.24 -7.18
CA ASN A 97 -6.92 4.98 -6.45
C ASN A 97 -7.05 5.61 -5.07
N PRO A 98 -7.32 4.81 -4.02
CA PRO A 98 -7.52 5.37 -2.68
C PRO A 98 -6.26 5.93 -2.06
N ALA A 99 -5.10 5.74 -2.71
CA ALA A 99 -3.82 6.23 -2.19
C ALA A 99 -3.37 7.51 -2.85
N THR A 100 -4.13 8.03 -3.81
CA THR A 100 -3.71 9.21 -4.58
C THR A 100 -3.36 10.40 -3.68
N LEU A 101 -4.13 10.61 -2.63
CA LEU A 101 -3.96 11.77 -1.76
C LEU A 101 -2.98 11.57 -0.62
N LEU A 102 -2.38 10.38 -0.53
CA LEU A 102 -1.39 10.14 0.51
C LEU A 102 -0.15 10.97 0.26
N GLU A 103 0.41 11.52 1.34
CA GLU A 103 1.61 12.35 1.25
C GLU A 103 2.67 11.79 2.17
N GLY A 104 3.92 12.20 1.92
CA GLY A 104 5.06 11.68 2.65
C GLY A 104 5.03 12.03 4.14
N PRO A 105 5.95 11.45 4.91
CA PRO A 105 5.93 11.59 6.37
C PRO A 105 6.31 12.98 6.88
N LYS A 106 7.05 13.73 6.10
CA LYS A 106 7.44 15.05 6.53
C LYS A 106 6.20 15.89 6.73
N LEU A 107 6.31 16.89 7.56
CA LEU A 107 5.22 17.82 7.84
C LEU A 107 4.11 17.22 8.68
N GLY A 108 4.34 16.03 9.25
CA GLY A 108 3.37 15.45 10.16
C GLY A 108 2.04 15.09 9.53
N LEU A 109 2.08 14.62 8.31
CA LEU A 109 0.87 14.40 7.52
C LEU A 109 -0.03 13.30 8.05
N TYR A 110 0.49 12.41 8.87
CA TYR A 110 -0.33 11.36 9.47
C TYR A 110 -0.76 11.72 10.86
N LEU A 111 -0.28 12.84 11.38
CA LEU A 111 -0.50 13.17 12.77
C LEU A 111 -1.70 14.09 12.88
N PRO A 112 -2.58 13.82 13.82
CA PRO A 112 -3.66 14.78 14.09
C PRO A 112 -3.02 16.03 14.66
N ASP A 113 -3.48 17.12 14.22
CA ASP A 113 -2.99 18.40 14.75
C ASP A 113 -3.64 18.70 16.07
#